data_a6f0ccfd3429eef26ddcf64e2c2392cf
#
_entry.id   a6f0ccfd3429eef26ddcf64e2c2392cf
#
_cell.length_a   1.000
_cell.length_b   1.000
_cell.length_c   1.000
_cell.angle_alpha   90.00
_cell.angle_beta   90.00
_cell.angle_gamma   90.00
#
_symmetry.space_group_name_H-M   'P 1'
#
loop_
_entity.id
_entity.type
_entity.pdbx_description
1 polymer ?
#
loop_
_entity_poly.entity_id
_entity_poly.type
_entity_poly.pdbx_seq_one_letter_code
_entity_poly.pdbx_strand_id
1 'polypeptide(L)'
;MSVVSMRKLLESGVHFGHQTRRWNPKMKPNIYASRNGVYIINLEKTLEQLDTAYAAMREIAEKGGKVLFVGTKKQAQAVVVEEALRSGSFFVNQRWLGGLLTNYRTIQKRVKRLVEIEEMESNGTLDLYPKKEIAQVKKQKARLENFLGGIKEMKKLPNALFVIDPKEEHNAVAEAKKLGIPVFAMVDTNCDPEMVDYPIASNDDAIRSVKLITTLMADAIVEAKGGLLSVAHSVDENEEDVTMKDVIINVEEQIAENERRRRQRNEERRNRRNNFDRNRNGGRGGRAPYQKRENVKPATEAKPATEAKPAETNTAE
;
A
#
# COMPACT_ATOMS: atom_id res chain seq x y z
N MET A 1 23.35 8.22 20.33
CA MET A 1 23.67 8.21 18.89
C MET A 1 22.35 7.93 18.19
N SER A 2 22.01 8.68 17.14
CA SER A 2 20.79 8.41 16.39
C SER A 2 20.89 7.10 15.61
N VAL A 3 19.77 6.43 15.43
CA VAL A 3 19.69 5.11 14.77
C VAL A 3 20.04 5.19 13.28
N VAL A 4 19.82 6.38 12.67
CA VAL A 4 20.05 6.63 11.24
C VAL A 4 20.53 8.07 11.03
N SER A 5 21.32 8.33 9.96
CA SER A 5 21.75 9.68 9.60
C SER A 5 20.62 10.48 8.91
N MET A 6 20.63 11.80 9.11
CA MET A 6 19.69 12.72 8.45
C MET A 6 19.80 12.65 6.92
N ARG A 7 21.01 12.47 6.39
CA ARG A 7 21.29 12.32 4.97
C ARG A 7 20.54 11.12 4.38
N LYS A 8 20.56 9.97 5.06
CA LYS A 8 19.86 8.76 4.61
C LYS A 8 18.33 8.92 4.56
N LEU A 9 17.77 9.67 5.55
CA LEU A 9 16.37 10.06 5.53
C LEU A 9 16.05 10.98 4.33
N LEU A 10 16.93 11.94 4.05
CA LEU A 10 16.79 12.86 2.91
C LEU A 10 16.81 12.12 1.58
N GLU A 11 17.81 11.25 1.35
CA GLU A 11 17.98 10.47 0.12
C GLU A 11 16.80 9.50 -0.13
N SER A 12 16.22 8.99 0.95
CA SER A 12 15.04 8.12 0.86
C SER A 12 13.72 8.89 0.64
N GLY A 13 13.75 10.23 0.71
CA GLY A 13 12.59 11.08 0.47
C GLY A 13 11.56 11.06 1.61
N VAL A 14 11.99 10.82 2.85
CA VAL A 14 11.16 10.80 4.05
C VAL A 14 10.52 12.17 4.33
N HIS A 15 11.20 13.24 3.93
CA HIS A 15 10.82 14.64 4.17
C HIS A 15 9.62 15.13 3.33
N PHE A 16 9.22 14.41 2.28
CA PHE A 16 8.06 14.78 1.49
C PHE A 16 6.76 14.39 2.17
N GLY A 17 5.86 15.34 2.33
CA GLY A 17 4.51 15.08 2.79
C GLY A 17 3.48 15.22 1.67
N HIS A 18 2.23 15.27 2.05
CA HIS A 18 1.10 15.42 1.14
C HIS A 18 0.88 16.88 0.72
N GLN A 19 -0.01 17.08 -0.28
CA GLN A 19 -0.43 18.39 -0.73
C GLN A 19 -1.07 19.20 0.41
N THR A 20 -0.82 20.51 0.44
CA THR A 20 -1.27 21.44 1.50
C THR A 20 -2.78 21.38 1.78
N ARG A 21 -3.62 21.10 0.76
CA ARG A 21 -5.08 20.99 0.93
C ARG A 21 -5.54 19.72 1.69
N ARG A 22 -4.66 18.72 1.87
CA ARG A 22 -4.99 17.42 2.49
C ARG A 22 -4.42 17.25 3.89
N TRP A 23 -3.80 18.26 4.44
CA TRP A 23 -3.09 18.16 5.69
C TRP A 23 -4.02 18.04 6.91
N ASN A 24 -3.47 17.55 8.02
CA ASN A 24 -4.12 17.58 9.32
C ASN A 24 -3.48 18.69 10.18
N PRO A 25 -4.28 19.61 10.78
CA PRO A 25 -3.77 20.67 11.63
C PRO A 25 -2.91 20.19 12.81
N LYS A 26 -3.18 19.02 13.37
CA LYS A 26 -2.41 18.42 14.46
C LYS A 26 -0.97 18.04 14.06
N MET A 27 -0.72 17.87 12.75
CA MET A 27 0.64 17.62 12.22
C MET A 27 1.50 18.89 12.14
N LYS A 28 0.94 20.08 12.42
CA LYS A 28 1.67 21.35 12.39
C LYS A 28 3.04 21.31 13.11
N PRO A 29 3.18 20.69 14.30
CA PRO A 29 4.48 20.61 14.97
C PRO A 29 5.55 19.84 14.18
N ASN A 30 5.17 18.88 13.33
CA ASN A 30 6.07 18.02 12.56
C ASN A 30 6.34 18.55 11.16
N ILE A 31 5.73 19.67 10.77
CA ILE A 31 5.91 20.30 9.47
C ILE A 31 6.94 21.41 9.60
N TYR A 32 7.96 21.38 8.74
CA TYR A 32 8.99 22.40 8.68
C TYR A 32 8.57 23.59 7.79
N ALA A 33 8.13 23.33 6.57
CA ALA A 33 7.74 24.33 5.59
C ALA A 33 6.73 23.79 4.57
N SER A 34 6.24 24.67 3.70
CA SER A 34 5.49 24.27 2.50
C SER A 34 6.18 24.84 1.26
N ARG A 35 6.38 24.02 0.22
CA ARG A 35 6.94 24.42 -1.07
C ARG A 35 6.13 23.84 -2.21
N ASN A 36 5.80 24.67 -3.19
CA ASN A 36 5.02 24.29 -4.38
C ASN A 36 3.72 23.51 -4.09
N GLY A 37 3.05 23.85 -2.97
CA GLY A 37 1.80 23.20 -2.58
C GLY A 37 1.95 21.81 -1.92
N VAL A 38 3.19 21.44 -1.52
CA VAL A 38 3.49 20.20 -0.77
C VAL A 38 4.15 20.61 0.56
N TYR A 39 3.80 19.91 1.64
CA TYR A 39 4.45 20.09 2.93
C TYR A 39 5.77 19.34 3.01
N ILE A 40 6.73 19.92 3.73
CA ILE A 40 8.03 19.33 4.04
C ILE A 40 8.02 18.98 5.52
N ILE A 41 8.26 17.70 5.81
CA ILE A 41 8.33 17.17 7.18
C ILE A 41 9.68 17.57 7.80
N ASN A 42 9.67 17.89 9.09
CA ASN A 42 10.88 18.19 9.84
C ASN A 42 11.63 16.90 10.19
N LEU A 43 12.77 16.68 9.52
CA LEU A 43 13.58 15.47 9.72
C LEU A 43 14.24 15.39 11.09
N GLU A 44 14.54 16.52 11.75
CA GLU A 44 15.08 16.54 13.11
C GLU A 44 14.09 15.87 14.08
N LYS A 45 12.82 16.26 13.99
CA LYS A 45 11.75 15.62 14.78
C LYS A 45 11.49 14.17 14.38
N THR A 46 11.63 13.86 13.10
CA THR A 46 11.54 12.47 12.64
C THR A 46 12.60 11.60 13.29
N LEU A 47 13.85 12.11 13.41
CA LEU A 47 14.93 11.40 14.09
C LEU A 47 14.62 11.16 15.57
N GLU A 48 14.19 12.18 16.31
CA GLU A 48 13.83 12.07 17.72
C GLU A 48 12.70 11.03 17.95
N GLN A 49 11.67 11.09 17.09
CA GLN A 49 10.55 10.16 17.14
C GLN A 49 10.98 8.74 16.78
N LEU A 50 11.87 8.61 15.79
CA LEU A 50 12.39 7.32 15.35
C LEU A 50 13.25 6.68 16.44
N ASP A 51 14.17 7.43 17.08
CA ASP A 51 14.99 6.92 18.17
C ASP A 51 14.13 6.44 19.34
N THR A 52 13.09 7.19 19.69
CA THR A 52 12.12 6.84 20.73
C THR A 52 11.35 5.56 20.36
N ALA A 53 10.85 5.48 19.14
CA ALA A 53 10.10 4.32 18.64
C ALA A 53 11.00 3.07 18.55
N TYR A 54 12.24 3.24 18.08
CA TYR A 54 13.23 2.16 17.99
C TYR A 54 13.53 1.56 19.36
N ALA A 55 13.83 2.40 20.35
CA ALA A 55 14.11 1.95 21.72
C ALA A 55 12.93 1.19 22.33
N ALA A 56 11.70 1.72 22.18
CA ALA A 56 10.50 1.06 22.68
C ALA A 56 10.20 -0.25 21.95
N MET A 57 10.40 -0.33 20.64
CA MET A 57 10.22 -1.55 19.85
C MET A 57 11.22 -2.63 20.26
N ARG A 58 12.48 -2.23 20.46
CA ARG A 58 13.54 -3.12 20.94
C ARG A 58 13.21 -3.69 22.33
N GLU A 59 12.76 -2.86 23.28
CA GLU A 59 12.36 -3.30 24.62
C GLU A 59 11.24 -4.35 24.57
N ILE A 60 10.23 -4.16 23.70
CA ILE A 60 9.15 -5.13 23.50
C ILE A 60 9.70 -6.45 22.96
N ALA A 61 10.63 -6.38 22.02
CA ALA A 61 11.24 -7.57 21.40
C ALA A 61 12.17 -8.31 22.37
N GLU A 62 12.94 -7.61 23.22
CA GLU A 62 13.78 -8.18 24.29
C GLU A 62 12.93 -9.00 25.29
N LYS A 63 11.72 -8.55 25.59
CA LYS A 63 10.74 -9.28 26.40
C LYS A 63 10.11 -10.49 25.70
N GLY A 64 10.58 -10.81 24.48
CA GLY A 64 10.03 -11.90 23.68
C GLY A 64 8.69 -11.56 23.00
N GLY A 65 8.31 -10.28 22.96
CA GLY A 65 7.08 -9.80 22.32
C GLY A 65 7.11 -10.03 20.81
N LYS A 66 5.92 -10.30 20.25
CA LYS A 66 5.71 -10.45 18.82
C LYS A 66 5.06 -9.20 18.25
N VAL A 67 5.52 -8.78 17.10
CA VAL A 67 5.05 -7.56 16.40
C VAL A 67 4.21 -7.95 15.18
N LEU A 68 3.18 -7.17 14.89
CA LEU A 68 2.37 -7.30 13.69
C LEU A 68 2.57 -6.06 12.81
N PHE A 69 3.15 -6.25 11.64
CA PHE A 69 3.31 -5.22 10.63
C PHE A 69 2.05 -5.09 9.78
N VAL A 70 1.54 -3.87 9.61
CA VAL A 70 0.31 -3.59 8.87
C VAL A 70 0.59 -2.54 7.80
N GLY A 71 0.35 -2.89 6.54
CA GLY A 71 0.52 -1.96 5.43
C GLY A 71 -0.18 -2.46 4.17
N THR A 72 -1.36 -1.91 3.91
CA THR A 72 -2.18 -2.31 2.75
C THR A 72 -1.95 -1.46 1.52
N LYS A 73 -1.27 -0.31 1.66
CA LYS A 73 -0.85 0.53 0.53
C LYS A 73 0.02 -0.28 -0.44
N LYS A 74 -0.20 -0.12 -1.73
CA LYS A 74 0.56 -0.83 -2.79
C LYS A 74 2.08 -0.68 -2.66
N GLN A 75 2.53 0.49 -2.20
CA GLN A 75 3.94 0.81 -1.97
C GLN A 75 4.53 0.05 -0.78
N ALA A 76 3.69 -0.29 0.20
CA ALA A 76 4.09 -0.93 1.45
C ALA A 76 4.01 -2.46 1.41
N GLN A 77 3.13 -3.03 0.58
CA GLN A 77 2.79 -4.47 0.60
C GLN A 77 4.01 -5.39 0.53
N ALA A 78 4.91 -5.15 -0.41
CA ALA A 78 6.09 -5.99 -0.59
C ALA A 78 7.11 -5.81 0.54
N VAL A 79 7.33 -4.58 0.95
CA VAL A 79 8.27 -4.22 2.03
C VAL A 79 7.85 -4.83 3.36
N VAL A 80 6.56 -4.73 3.69
CA VAL A 80 5.99 -5.29 4.93
C VAL A 80 6.20 -6.80 5.00
N VAL A 81 6.02 -7.52 3.88
CA VAL A 81 6.27 -8.97 3.84
C VAL A 81 7.75 -9.29 4.04
N GLU A 82 8.64 -8.61 3.30
CA GLU A 82 10.09 -8.80 3.37
C GLU A 82 10.61 -8.62 4.80
N GLU A 83 10.28 -7.50 5.42
CA GLU A 83 10.80 -7.11 6.74
C GLU A 83 10.15 -7.89 7.89
N ALA A 84 8.86 -8.23 7.78
CA ALA A 84 8.21 -9.08 8.78
C ALA A 84 8.80 -10.49 8.79
N LEU A 85 9.07 -11.08 7.62
CA LEU A 85 9.72 -12.39 7.53
C LEU A 85 11.15 -12.33 8.06
N ARG A 86 11.93 -11.30 7.73
CA ARG A 86 13.30 -11.10 8.21
C ARG A 86 13.37 -11.00 9.75
N SER A 87 12.44 -10.26 10.35
CA SER A 87 12.38 -10.07 11.81
C SER A 87 11.67 -11.21 12.55
N GLY A 88 11.09 -12.20 11.84
CA GLY A 88 10.28 -13.27 12.44
C GLY A 88 9.03 -12.73 13.14
N SER A 89 8.41 -11.76 12.52
CA SER A 89 7.18 -11.07 12.92
C SER A 89 6.00 -11.44 12.04
N PHE A 90 4.81 -10.99 12.38
CA PHE A 90 3.60 -11.23 11.58
C PHE A 90 3.31 -10.04 10.67
N PHE A 91 2.49 -10.25 9.64
CA PHE A 91 2.11 -9.17 8.73
C PHE A 91 0.69 -9.25 8.19
N VAL A 92 0.14 -8.08 7.83
CA VAL A 92 -1.09 -7.91 7.05
C VAL A 92 -0.79 -6.92 5.93
N ASN A 93 -0.78 -7.41 4.69
CA ASN A 93 -0.35 -6.63 3.52
C ASN A 93 -1.45 -6.36 2.48
N GLN A 94 -2.64 -6.97 2.60
CA GLN A 94 -3.71 -6.79 1.61
C GLN A 94 -4.83 -5.90 2.15
N ARG A 95 -5.53 -6.38 3.15
CA ARG A 95 -6.64 -5.66 3.75
C ARG A 95 -6.79 -6.05 5.20
N TRP A 96 -6.94 -5.09 6.08
CA TRP A 96 -7.33 -5.34 7.45
C TRP A 96 -8.75 -5.91 7.52
N LEU A 97 -8.90 -7.07 8.11
CA LEU A 97 -10.21 -7.66 8.36
C LEU A 97 -10.73 -7.15 9.70
N GLY A 98 -11.88 -6.47 9.68
CA GLY A 98 -12.49 -5.99 10.92
C GLY A 98 -12.69 -7.12 11.92
N GLY A 99 -12.27 -6.90 13.17
CA GLY A 99 -12.26 -7.90 14.22
C GLY A 99 -11.02 -8.81 14.22
N LEU A 100 -9.96 -8.46 13.47
CA LEU A 100 -8.75 -9.29 13.40
C LEU A 100 -8.12 -9.47 14.78
N LEU A 101 -8.11 -8.43 15.61
CA LEU A 101 -7.64 -8.50 17.00
C LEU A 101 -8.79 -8.70 17.99
N THR A 102 -9.85 -7.93 17.87
CA THR A 102 -10.97 -7.91 18.83
C THR A 102 -11.84 -9.18 18.75
N ASN A 103 -11.92 -9.83 17.60
CA ASN A 103 -12.60 -11.11 17.39
C ASN A 103 -11.62 -12.19 16.93
N TYR A 104 -10.46 -12.22 17.56
CA TYR A 104 -9.35 -13.09 17.18
C TYR A 104 -9.73 -14.59 17.16
N ARG A 105 -10.59 -15.04 18.09
CA ARG A 105 -11.08 -16.43 18.14
C ARG A 105 -11.77 -16.87 16.83
N THR A 106 -12.52 -15.97 16.21
CA THR A 106 -13.17 -16.24 14.93
C THR A 106 -12.16 -16.24 13.78
N ILE A 107 -11.19 -15.35 13.82
CA ILE A 107 -10.10 -15.33 12.83
C ILE A 107 -9.26 -16.60 12.91
N GLN A 108 -8.93 -17.07 14.11
CA GLN A 108 -8.22 -18.34 14.29
C GLN A 108 -8.95 -19.54 13.68
N LYS A 109 -10.28 -19.58 13.74
CA LYS A 109 -11.05 -20.66 13.07
C LYS A 109 -10.86 -20.63 11.54
N ARG A 110 -10.74 -19.43 10.95
CA ARG A 110 -10.48 -19.29 9.52
C ARG A 110 -9.02 -19.64 9.16
N VAL A 111 -8.06 -19.30 10.03
CA VAL A 111 -6.66 -19.74 9.89
C VAL A 111 -6.56 -21.25 9.98
N LYS A 112 -7.23 -21.89 10.94
CA LYS A 112 -7.29 -23.34 11.02
C LYS A 112 -7.84 -23.96 9.74
N ARG A 113 -8.91 -23.36 9.19
CA ARG A 113 -9.47 -23.82 7.91
C ARG A 113 -8.48 -23.73 6.75
N LEU A 114 -7.61 -22.70 6.73
CA LEU A 114 -6.53 -22.61 5.75
C LEU A 114 -5.55 -23.77 5.89
N VAL A 115 -5.10 -24.04 7.12
CA VAL A 115 -4.18 -25.15 7.42
C VAL A 115 -4.80 -26.50 7.05
N GLU A 116 -6.08 -26.73 7.40
CA GLU A 116 -6.81 -27.95 7.01
C GLU A 116 -6.84 -28.16 5.49
N ILE A 117 -7.05 -27.09 4.72
CA ILE A 117 -7.05 -27.19 3.25
C ILE A 117 -5.65 -27.54 2.72
N GLU A 118 -4.60 -26.96 3.30
CA GLU A 118 -3.21 -27.28 2.95
C GLU A 118 -2.86 -28.75 3.27
N GLU A 119 -3.31 -29.23 4.42
CA GLU A 119 -3.14 -30.62 4.81
C GLU A 119 -3.91 -31.58 3.86
N MET A 120 -5.16 -31.23 3.49
CA MET A 120 -5.93 -32.01 2.50
C MET A 120 -5.24 -32.05 1.13
N GLU A 121 -4.57 -30.97 0.72
CA GLU A 121 -3.82 -30.91 -0.53
C GLU A 121 -2.54 -31.75 -0.45
N SER A 122 -1.81 -31.68 0.66
CA SER A 122 -0.56 -32.44 0.86
C SER A 122 -0.79 -33.95 1.00
N ASN A 123 -1.91 -34.35 1.62
CA ASN A 123 -2.27 -35.74 1.86
C ASN A 123 -3.04 -36.39 0.66
N GLY A 124 -3.24 -35.63 -0.45
CA GLY A 124 -3.99 -36.12 -1.61
C GLY A 124 -5.49 -36.34 -1.38
N THR A 125 -6.01 -36.03 -0.18
CA THR A 125 -7.43 -36.17 0.15
C THR A 125 -8.32 -35.28 -0.71
N LEU A 126 -7.77 -34.17 -1.19
CA LEU A 126 -8.48 -33.23 -2.05
C LEU A 126 -8.85 -33.86 -3.42
N ASP A 127 -8.04 -34.80 -3.93
CA ASP A 127 -8.25 -35.44 -5.23
C ASP A 127 -9.43 -36.43 -5.24
N LEU A 128 -9.93 -36.81 -4.07
CA LEU A 128 -11.12 -37.66 -3.92
C LEU A 128 -12.43 -36.90 -4.14
N TYR A 129 -12.39 -35.56 -4.18
CA TYR A 129 -13.57 -34.70 -4.36
C TYR A 129 -13.91 -34.48 -5.85
N PRO A 130 -15.17 -34.22 -6.18
CA PRO A 130 -15.55 -33.81 -7.54
C PRO A 130 -14.80 -32.58 -8.01
N LYS A 131 -14.43 -32.51 -9.30
CA LYS A 131 -13.66 -31.39 -9.89
C LYS A 131 -14.20 -30.00 -9.56
N LYS A 132 -15.54 -29.85 -9.47
CA LYS A 132 -16.20 -28.59 -9.13
C LYS A 132 -15.90 -28.16 -7.68
N GLU A 133 -15.89 -29.09 -6.74
CA GLU A 133 -15.59 -28.83 -5.34
C GLU A 133 -14.11 -28.53 -5.14
N ILE A 134 -13.21 -29.26 -5.80
CA ILE A 134 -11.76 -28.96 -5.80
C ILE A 134 -11.52 -27.52 -6.23
N ALA A 135 -12.16 -27.06 -7.30
CA ALA A 135 -12.02 -25.67 -7.77
C ALA A 135 -12.52 -24.65 -6.74
N GLN A 136 -13.60 -24.94 -6.02
CA GLN A 136 -14.11 -24.06 -4.95
C GLN A 136 -13.16 -24.00 -3.76
N VAL A 137 -12.64 -25.16 -3.32
CA VAL A 137 -11.68 -25.25 -2.20
C VAL A 137 -10.39 -24.53 -2.55
N LYS A 138 -9.84 -24.72 -3.75
CA LYS A 138 -8.65 -23.98 -4.21
C LYS A 138 -8.87 -22.45 -4.25
N LYS A 139 -10.04 -22.01 -4.71
CA LYS A 139 -10.42 -20.59 -4.67
C LYS A 139 -10.54 -20.06 -3.23
N GLN A 140 -11.09 -20.88 -2.33
CA GLN A 140 -11.16 -20.53 -0.91
C GLN A 140 -9.77 -20.43 -0.29
N LYS A 141 -8.87 -21.41 -0.56
CA LYS A 141 -7.46 -21.38 -0.13
C LYS A 141 -6.78 -20.09 -0.53
N ALA A 142 -6.76 -19.79 -1.83
CA ALA A 142 -6.11 -18.60 -2.37
C ALA A 142 -6.64 -17.29 -1.71
N ARG A 143 -7.95 -17.24 -1.45
CA ARG A 143 -8.54 -16.09 -0.75
C ARG A 143 -8.08 -16.00 0.72
N LEU A 144 -8.07 -17.12 1.43
CA LEU A 144 -7.64 -17.15 2.84
C LEU A 144 -6.14 -16.84 2.98
N GLU A 145 -5.32 -17.38 2.09
CA GLU A 145 -3.87 -17.14 2.05
C GLU A 145 -3.54 -15.66 1.80
N ASN A 146 -4.21 -15.03 0.85
CA ASN A 146 -4.03 -13.60 0.58
C ASN A 146 -4.32 -12.70 1.79
N PHE A 147 -5.31 -13.03 2.62
CA PHE A 147 -5.70 -12.17 3.74
C PHE A 147 -5.12 -12.60 5.09
N LEU A 148 -4.85 -13.88 5.29
CA LEU A 148 -4.47 -14.45 6.59
C LEU A 148 -3.10 -15.13 6.57
N GLY A 149 -2.45 -15.22 5.40
CA GLY A 149 -1.15 -15.90 5.27
C GLY A 149 -0.10 -15.37 6.23
N GLY A 150 0.00 -14.04 6.39
CA GLY A 150 0.98 -13.42 7.28
C GLY A 150 0.71 -13.60 8.78
N ILE A 151 -0.47 -14.06 9.18
CA ILE A 151 -0.83 -14.31 10.58
C ILE A 151 -1.08 -15.80 10.87
N LYS A 152 -0.72 -16.67 9.93
CA LYS A 152 -0.96 -18.12 10.04
C LYS A 152 -0.34 -18.72 11.30
N GLU A 153 0.88 -18.31 11.64
CA GLU A 153 1.62 -18.80 12.82
C GLU A 153 1.31 -18.03 14.11
N MET A 154 0.47 -17.02 14.05
CA MET A 154 0.11 -16.20 15.21
C MET A 154 -0.83 -16.99 16.13
N LYS A 155 -0.31 -17.51 17.24
CA LYS A 155 -1.09 -18.26 18.24
C LYS A 155 -1.70 -17.38 19.32
N LYS A 156 -1.09 -16.23 19.59
CA LYS A 156 -1.52 -15.23 20.60
C LYS A 156 -1.60 -13.86 19.92
N LEU A 157 -2.31 -12.93 20.55
CA LEU A 157 -2.33 -11.53 20.11
C LEU A 157 -0.90 -10.96 20.09
N PRO A 158 -0.59 -10.04 19.15
CA PRO A 158 0.70 -9.39 19.09
C PRO A 158 0.89 -8.43 20.28
N ASN A 159 2.14 -8.20 20.66
CA ASN A 159 2.50 -7.28 21.76
C ASN A 159 2.64 -5.84 21.28
N ALA A 160 2.82 -5.62 19.97
CA ALA A 160 2.85 -4.31 19.36
C ALA A 160 2.34 -4.37 17.89
N LEU A 161 1.82 -3.26 17.40
CA LEU A 161 1.51 -3.03 15.98
C LEU A 161 2.49 -2.01 15.41
N PHE A 162 2.97 -2.27 14.19
CA PHE A 162 3.58 -1.25 13.34
C PHE A 162 2.70 -1.00 12.13
N VAL A 163 2.19 0.22 11.98
CA VAL A 163 1.17 0.58 10.99
C VAL A 163 1.74 1.60 10.00
N ILE A 164 1.56 1.35 8.72
CA ILE A 164 1.89 2.30 7.65
C ILE A 164 0.59 2.98 7.24
N ASP A 165 0.52 4.31 7.38
CA ASP A 165 -0.66 5.15 7.18
C ASP A 165 -1.83 4.79 8.12
N PRO A 166 -1.84 5.32 9.36
CA PRO A 166 -2.91 5.08 10.33
C PRO A 166 -4.27 5.63 9.88
N LYS A 167 -4.32 6.49 8.88
CA LYS A 167 -5.56 7.02 8.32
C LYS A 167 -6.30 5.97 7.47
N GLU A 168 -5.59 5.23 6.64
CA GLU A 168 -6.17 4.11 5.90
C GLU A 168 -6.48 2.94 6.83
N GLU A 169 -5.57 2.65 7.76
CA GLU A 169 -5.67 1.52 8.69
C GLU A 169 -6.32 1.90 10.03
N HIS A 170 -7.23 2.87 10.03
CA HIS A 170 -7.90 3.35 11.25
C HIS A 170 -8.59 2.24 12.05
N ASN A 171 -9.08 1.19 11.38
CA ASN A 171 -9.69 0.03 12.03
C ASN A 171 -8.66 -0.77 12.84
N ALA A 172 -7.44 -0.95 12.31
CA ALA A 172 -6.36 -1.63 13.00
C ALA A 172 -5.95 -0.87 14.27
N VAL A 173 -5.78 0.45 14.15
CA VAL A 173 -5.43 1.33 15.26
C VAL A 173 -6.53 1.32 16.34
N ALA A 174 -7.80 1.41 15.96
CA ALA A 174 -8.93 1.39 16.88
C ALA A 174 -9.03 0.05 17.65
N GLU A 175 -8.80 -1.08 16.96
CA GLU A 175 -8.80 -2.39 17.60
C GLU A 175 -7.62 -2.55 18.56
N ALA A 176 -6.42 -2.11 18.18
CA ALA A 176 -5.24 -2.15 19.02
C ALA A 176 -5.42 -1.33 20.30
N LYS A 177 -5.89 -0.08 20.19
CA LYS A 177 -6.19 0.78 21.34
C LYS A 177 -7.21 0.16 22.28
N LYS A 178 -8.26 -0.48 21.74
CA LYS A 178 -9.27 -1.16 22.56
C LYS A 178 -8.70 -2.31 23.41
N LEU A 179 -7.62 -2.93 22.91
CA LEU A 179 -6.94 -4.04 23.58
C LEU A 179 -5.71 -3.61 24.39
N GLY A 180 -5.37 -2.32 24.39
CA GLY A 180 -4.18 -1.79 25.05
C GLY A 180 -2.87 -2.23 24.41
N ILE A 181 -2.87 -2.53 23.10
CA ILE A 181 -1.68 -2.91 22.35
C ILE A 181 -1.02 -1.63 21.84
N PRO A 182 0.27 -1.36 22.15
CA PRO A 182 0.97 -0.17 21.68
C PRO A 182 1.08 -0.15 20.15
N VAL A 183 0.83 1.04 19.57
CA VAL A 183 0.81 1.26 18.14
C VAL A 183 1.96 2.19 17.75
N PHE A 184 2.85 1.68 16.93
CA PHE A 184 3.88 2.42 16.22
C PHE A 184 3.37 2.71 14.82
N ALA A 185 3.54 3.92 14.32
CA ALA A 185 3.05 4.22 12.96
C ALA A 185 3.90 5.22 12.21
N MET A 186 3.99 4.99 10.90
CA MET A 186 4.42 6.01 9.93
C MET A 186 3.26 6.97 9.70
N VAL A 187 3.46 8.25 10.08
CA VAL A 187 2.43 9.29 10.07
C VAL A 187 2.82 10.38 9.08
N ASP A 188 2.11 10.48 7.97
CA ASP A 188 2.29 11.58 7.02
C ASP A 188 1.47 12.82 7.43
N THR A 189 1.64 13.92 6.75
CA THR A 189 1.02 15.23 7.03
C THR A 189 -0.51 15.23 6.96
N ASN A 190 -1.14 14.20 6.39
CA ASN A 190 -2.60 14.05 6.27
C ASN A 190 -3.24 13.25 7.43
N CYS A 191 -2.42 12.72 8.34
CA CYS A 191 -2.86 11.87 9.45
C CYS A 191 -2.93 12.63 10.78
N ASP A 192 -3.58 12.03 11.79
CA ASP A 192 -3.61 12.52 13.16
C ASP A 192 -2.54 11.78 13.99
N PRO A 193 -1.48 12.46 14.46
CA PRO A 193 -0.43 11.80 15.24
C PRO A 193 -0.91 11.31 16.62
N GLU A 194 -1.98 11.90 17.18
CA GLU A 194 -2.52 11.48 18.48
C GLU A 194 -3.27 10.14 18.42
N MET A 195 -3.51 9.62 17.21
CA MET A 195 -4.12 8.31 17.05
C MET A 195 -3.20 7.15 17.38
N VAL A 196 -1.91 7.39 17.60
CA VAL A 196 -0.91 6.34 17.80
C VAL A 196 -0.01 6.68 18.99
N ASP A 197 0.61 5.68 19.59
CA ASP A 197 1.43 5.86 20.77
C ASP A 197 2.85 6.32 20.40
N TYR A 198 3.39 5.80 19.30
CA TYR A 198 4.72 6.13 18.79
C TYR A 198 4.62 6.59 17.33
N PRO A 199 4.28 7.88 17.10
CA PRO A 199 4.22 8.43 15.75
C PRO A 199 5.64 8.67 15.22
N ILE A 200 5.87 8.28 13.95
CA ILE A 200 7.08 8.57 13.20
C ILE A 200 6.67 9.43 12.00
N ALA A 201 6.93 10.73 12.06
CA ALA A 201 6.59 11.65 10.98
C ALA A 201 7.41 11.32 9.73
N SER A 202 6.76 10.81 8.68
CA SER A 202 7.44 10.31 7.49
C SER A 202 6.51 10.17 6.30
N ASN A 203 7.11 10.16 5.11
CA ASN A 203 6.39 9.93 3.86
C ASN A 203 5.96 8.47 3.72
N ASP A 204 4.68 8.23 3.56
CA ASP A 204 4.09 6.90 3.42
C ASP A 204 3.79 6.49 1.96
N ASP A 205 4.01 7.40 0.98
CA ASP A 205 3.78 7.16 -0.44
C ASP A 205 5.05 6.75 -1.20
N ALA A 206 6.23 7.11 -0.71
CA ALA A 206 7.50 6.79 -1.34
C ALA A 206 8.01 5.41 -0.90
N ILE A 207 8.18 4.47 -1.84
CA ILE A 207 8.67 3.11 -1.56
C ILE A 207 9.99 3.13 -0.78
N ARG A 208 10.93 4.04 -1.10
CA ARG A 208 12.22 4.15 -0.40
C ARG A 208 12.05 4.57 1.04
N SER A 209 11.16 5.54 1.33
CA SER A 209 10.84 6.01 2.68
C SER A 209 10.21 4.88 3.49
N VAL A 210 9.19 4.22 2.94
CA VAL A 210 8.52 3.08 3.56
C VAL A 210 9.53 1.97 3.86
N LYS A 211 10.40 1.62 2.89
CA LYS A 211 11.42 0.61 3.08
C LYS A 211 12.38 0.98 4.21
N LEU A 212 12.92 2.20 4.21
CA LEU A 212 13.87 2.64 5.21
C LEU A 212 13.30 2.55 6.64
N ILE A 213 12.12 3.15 6.87
CA ILE A 213 11.51 3.18 8.21
C ILE A 213 11.09 1.78 8.66
N THR A 214 10.49 0.98 7.75
CA THR A 214 10.08 -0.38 8.09
C THR A 214 11.28 -1.27 8.39
N THR A 215 12.40 -1.11 7.64
CA THR A 215 13.65 -1.84 7.88
C THR A 215 14.25 -1.46 9.25
N LEU A 216 14.24 -0.17 9.62
CA LEU A 216 14.72 0.27 10.92
C LEU A 216 13.88 -0.32 12.07
N MET A 217 12.57 -0.35 11.94
CA MET A 217 11.69 -0.99 12.94
C MET A 217 11.90 -2.51 13.02
N ALA A 218 12.18 -3.16 11.89
CA ALA A 218 12.54 -4.57 11.87
C ALA A 218 13.93 -4.81 12.46
N ASP A 219 14.90 -3.92 12.23
CA ASP A 219 16.24 -3.97 12.82
C ASP A 219 16.18 -3.89 14.35
N ALA A 220 15.30 -3.08 14.94
CA ALA A 220 15.09 -3.04 16.38
C ALA A 220 14.70 -4.42 16.95
N ILE A 221 13.86 -5.17 16.21
CA ILE A 221 13.44 -6.52 16.62
C ILE A 221 14.57 -7.55 16.42
N VAL A 222 15.33 -7.40 15.33
CA VAL A 222 16.47 -8.28 15.01
C VAL A 222 17.61 -8.07 16.00
N GLU A 223 17.91 -6.81 16.36
CA GLU A 223 18.90 -6.45 17.37
C GLU A 223 18.60 -7.10 18.72
N ALA A 224 17.34 -6.97 19.19
CA ALA A 224 16.88 -7.60 20.43
C ALA A 224 17.06 -9.14 20.43
N LYS A 225 17.10 -9.76 19.25
CA LYS A 225 17.34 -11.21 19.07
C LYS A 225 18.82 -11.55 18.83
N GLY A 226 19.72 -10.56 18.81
CA GLY A 226 21.15 -10.74 18.52
C GLY A 226 21.46 -11.06 17.06
N GLY A 227 20.59 -10.65 16.12
CA GLY A 227 20.80 -10.85 14.68
C GLY A 227 21.59 -9.71 14.01
N LEU A 228 21.88 -9.87 12.72
CA LEU A 228 22.58 -8.87 11.92
C LEU A 228 21.62 -7.74 11.49
N LEU A 229 22.02 -6.51 11.75
CA LEU A 229 21.29 -5.31 11.36
C LEU A 229 21.49 -5.02 9.86
N SER A 230 20.46 -4.48 9.21
CA SER A 230 20.52 -4.11 7.79
C SER A 230 20.87 -2.65 7.58
N VAL A 231 20.32 -1.75 8.39
CA VAL A 231 20.42 -0.29 8.20
C VAL A 231 20.73 0.45 9.49
N ALA A 232 20.18 -0.02 10.62
CA ALA A 232 20.36 0.64 11.90
C ALA A 232 21.85 0.74 12.27
N HIS A 233 22.23 1.89 12.84
CA HIS A 233 23.61 2.19 13.24
C HIS A 233 24.68 2.11 12.15
N SER A 234 24.30 2.02 10.85
CA SER A 234 25.23 2.17 9.74
C SER A 234 25.47 3.66 9.50
N VAL A 235 26.35 4.27 10.30
CA VAL A 235 26.82 5.64 10.10
C VAL A 235 28.15 5.55 9.35
N ASP A 236 28.22 6.12 8.16
CA ASP A 236 29.47 6.28 7.45
C ASP A 236 30.24 7.41 8.12
N GLU A 237 31.47 7.13 8.62
CA GLU A 237 32.31 8.07 9.36
C GLU A 237 32.66 9.38 8.62
N ASN A 238 32.32 9.48 7.34
CA ASN A 238 32.55 10.63 6.47
C ASN A 238 31.27 11.39 6.06
N GLU A 239 30.15 11.19 6.76
CA GLU A 239 28.92 11.90 6.44
C GLU A 239 28.99 13.35 6.94
N GLU A 240 28.99 14.31 6.00
CA GLU A 240 28.80 15.73 6.32
C GLU A 240 27.43 15.93 6.96
N ASP A 241 27.36 16.76 8.00
CA ASP A 241 26.12 17.10 8.69
C ASP A 241 25.17 17.85 7.75
N VAL A 242 24.13 17.16 7.26
CA VAL A 242 23.09 17.75 6.43
C VAL A 242 22.13 18.55 7.32
N THR A 243 21.94 19.83 7.00
CA THR A 243 21.01 20.70 7.73
C THR A 243 19.62 20.74 7.06
N MET A 244 18.58 21.19 7.80
CA MET A 244 17.24 21.37 7.21
C MET A 244 17.22 22.42 6.08
N LYS A 245 18.21 23.29 5.97
CA LYS A 245 18.37 24.22 4.84
C LYS A 245 18.76 23.48 3.56
N ASP A 246 19.66 22.51 3.67
CA ASP A 246 20.10 21.67 2.55
C ASP A 246 18.94 20.79 2.05
N VAL A 247 18.07 20.36 2.98
CA VAL A 247 16.81 19.64 2.64
C VAL A 247 15.94 20.50 1.72
N ILE A 248 15.77 21.79 2.00
CA ILE A 248 14.95 22.69 1.17
C ILE A 248 15.56 22.85 -0.22
N ILE A 249 16.87 23.05 -0.32
CA ILE A 249 17.57 23.20 -1.60
C ILE A 249 17.38 21.94 -2.45
N ASN A 250 17.56 20.77 -1.86
CA ASN A 250 17.36 19.50 -2.53
C ASN A 250 15.91 19.31 -3.01
N VAL A 251 14.93 19.71 -2.20
CA VAL A 251 13.51 19.66 -2.57
C VAL A 251 13.22 20.58 -3.77
N GLU A 252 13.75 21.79 -3.77
CA GLU A 252 13.56 22.73 -4.87
C GLU A 252 14.16 22.21 -6.18
N GLU A 253 15.34 21.59 -6.12
CA GLU A 253 15.98 20.95 -7.28
C GLU A 253 15.17 19.76 -7.80
N GLN A 254 14.72 18.88 -6.92
CA GLN A 254 13.90 17.71 -7.31
C GLN A 254 12.56 18.12 -7.91
N ILE A 255 11.92 19.16 -7.37
CA ILE A 255 10.67 19.68 -7.93
C ILE A 255 10.93 20.28 -9.31
N ALA A 256 11.97 21.07 -9.47
CA ALA A 256 12.34 21.67 -10.75
C ALA A 256 12.64 20.60 -11.81
N GLU A 257 13.34 19.52 -11.43
CA GLU A 257 13.62 18.39 -12.32
C GLU A 257 12.33 17.65 -12.72
N ASN A 258 11.45 17.37 -11.76
CA ASN A 258 10.17 16.71 -12.02
C ASN A 258 9.26 17.56 -12.95
N GLU A 259 9.25 18.88 -12.77
CA GLU A 259 8.54 19.77 -13.69
C GLU A 259 9.13 19.75 -15.10
N ARG A 260 10.46 19.77 -15.23
CA ARG A 260 11.14 19.63 -16.52
C ARG A 260 10.77 18.30 -17.21
N ARG A 261 10.84 17.18 -16.49
CA ARG A 261 10.43 15.85 -16.98
C ARG A 261 8.95 15.82 -17.40
N ARG A 262 8.07 16.47 -16.64
CA ARG A 262 6.64 16.58 -16.95
C ARG A 262 6.39 17.41 -18.22
N ARG A 263 7.11 18.52 -18.38
CA ARG A 263 7.04 19.36 -19.60
C ARG A 263 7.50 18.56 -20.82
N GLN A 264 8.64 17.88 -20.75
CA GLN A 264 9.16 17.02 -21.81
C GLN A 264 8.16 15.92 -22.21
N ARG A 265 7.59 15.19 -21.25
CA ARG A 265 6.56 14.16 -21.53
C ARG A 265 5.31 14.75 -22.20
N ASN A 266 4.90 15.95 -21.81
CA ASN A 266 3.74 16.61 -22.42
C ASN A 266 4.05 17.07 -23.85
N GLU A 267 5.25 17.57 -24.12
CA GLU A 267 5.71 17.90 -25.46
C GLU A 267 5.81 16.67 -26.36
N GLU A 268 6.39 15.57 -25.86
CA GLU A 268 6.43 14.30 -26.58
C GLU A 268 5.02 13.78 -26.93
N ARG A 269 4.09 13.84 -25.96
CA ARG A 269 2.68 13.47 -26.20
C ARG A 269 2.03 14.37 -27.26
N ARG A 270 2.30 15.66 -27.20
CA ARG A 270 1.80 16.63 -28.19
C ARG A 270 2.38 16.36 -29.57
N ASN A 271 3.68 16.08 -29.66
CA ASN A 271 4.38 15.76 -30.91
C ASN A 271 3.89 14.43 -31.50
N ARG A 272 3.68 13.38 -30.69
CA ARG A 272 3.07 12.12 -31.12
C ARG A 272 1.67 12.32 -31.66
N ARG A 273 0.86 13.16 -31.02
CA ARG A 273 -0.50 13.49 -31.46
C ARG A 273 -0.49 14.24 -32.79
N ASN A 274 0.37 15.24 -32.92
CA ASN A 274 0.53 16.02 -34.17
C ASN A 274 1.05 15.16 -35.33
N ASN A 275 1.98 14.22 -35.06
CA ASN A 275 2.45 13.28 -36.09
C ASN A 275 1.37 12.28 -36.51
N PHE A 276 0.54 11.82 -35.56
CA PHE A 276 -0.59 10.96 -35.88
C PHE A 276 -1.64 11.68 -36.73
N ASP A 277 -1.95 12.94 -36.42
CA ASP A 277 -2.90 13.75 -37.18
C ASP A 277 -2.34 14.13 -38.58
N ARG A 278 -1.04 14.38 -38.70
CA ARG A 278 -0.37 14.59 -40.00
C ARG A 278 -0.44 13.35 -40.88
N ASN A 279 -0.20 12.17 -40.32
CA ASN A 279 -0.26 10.90 -41.08
C ASN A 279 -1.70 10.56 -41.49
N ARG A 280 -2.69 10.97 -40.72
CA ARG A 280 -4.11 10.78 -41.03
C ARG A 280 -4.62 11.74 -42.10
N ASN A 281 -4.07 12.96 -42.19
CA ASN A 281 -4.43 13.95 -43.22
C ASN A 281 -3.60 13.79 -44.50
N GLY A 282 -2.37 13.22 -44.44
CA GLY A 282 -1.54 12.96 -45.64
C GLY A 282 -2.06 11.83 -46.52
N GLY A 283 -2.98 11.00 -46.03
CA GLY A 283 -3.59 9.89 -46.79
C GLY A 283 -4.86 10.27 -47.60
N ARG A 284 -5.27 11.54 -47.65
CA ARG A 284 -6.46 11.99 -48.38
C ARG A 284 -6.21 12.59 -49.76
N GLY A 285 -5.03 12.39 -50.35
CA GLY A 285 -4.72 12.73 -51.73
C GLY A 285 -4.98 11.55 -52.65
N GLY A 286 -6.17 11.46 -53.27
CA GLY A 286 -6.42 10.49 -54.32
C GLY A 286 -7.76 9.75 -54.22
N ARG A 287 -8.86 10.45 -54.05
CA ARG A 287 -10.17 9.91 -54.43
C ARG A 287 -10.56 10.45 -55.79
N ALA A 288 -10.55 9.55 -56.79
CA ALA A 288 -11.16 9.76 -58.11
C ALA A 288 -12.64 10.16 -57.96
N PRO A 289 -13.21 10.97 -58.88
CA PRO A 289 -14.57 11.44 -58.79
C PRO A 289 -15.55 10.27 -58.92
N TYR A 290 -16.40 10.15 -57.91
CA TYR A 290 -17.47 9.15 -57.84
C TYR A 290 -18.53 9.46 -58.87
N GLN A 291 -18.67 8.64 -59.93
CA GLN A 291 -19.77 8.67 -60.85
C GLN A 291 -21.07 8.29 -60.16
N LYS A 292 -22.06 9.18 -60.20
CA LYS A 292 -23.43 8.97 -59.73
C LYS A 292 -24.05 7.80 -60.49
N ARG A 293 -24.25 6.66 -59.85
CA ARG A 293 -25.18 5.62 -60.34
C ARG A 293 -26.59 5.99 -59.94
N GLU A 294 -27.46 6.03 -60.92
CA GLU A 294 -28.91 6.27 -60.76
C GLU A 294 -29.57 5.19 -59.93
N ASN A 295 -30.47 5.65 -59.07
CA ASN A 295 -31.31 4.80 -58.19
C ASN A 295 -32.29 3.97 -59.01
N VAL A 296 -32.10 2.66 -59.00
CA VAL A 296 -33.18 1.72 -59.30
C VAL A 296 -33.68 1.18 -57.93
N LYS A 297 -34.96 1.48 -57.65
CA LYS A 297 -35.66 0.98 -56.45
C LYS A 297 -35.94 -0.52 -56.63
N PRO A 298 -35.62 -1.37 -55.69
CA PRO A 298 -36.18 -2.73 -55.63
C PRO A 298 -37.57 -2.72 -54.97
N ALA A 299 -38.44 -3.54 -55.50
CA ALA A 299 -39.84 -3.73 -55.10
C ALA A 299 -39.97 -4.31 -53.66
N THR A 300 -41.03 -3.88 -53.00
CA THR A 300 -41.52 -4.33 -51.72
C THR A 300 -41.94 -5.81 -51.74
N GLU A 301 -41.26 -6.68 -50.97
CA GLU A 301 -41.80 -7.95 -50.59
C GLU A 301 -42.39 -7.88 -49.19
N ALA A 302 -43.62 -8.44 -49.05
CA ALA A 302 -44.46 -8.43 -47.87
C ALA A 302 -43.96 -9.41 -46.83
N LYS A 303 -43.96 -9.01 -45.54
CA LYS A 303 -43.74 -9.89 -44.39
C LYS A 303 -44.96 -10.71 -44.10
N PRO A 304 -44.85 -12.01 -43.77
CA PRO A 304 -45.94 -12.78 -43.21
C PRO A 304 -46.19 -12.48 -41.73
N ALA A 305 -47.46 -12.51 -41.36
CA ALA A 305 -47.97 -12.25 -40.02
C ALA A 305 -47.54 -13.33 -39.01
N THR A 306 -47.11 -12.90 -37.83
CA THR A 306 -46.82 -13.79 -36.67
C THR A 306 -48.06 -13.98 -35.84
N GLU A 307 -48.40 -15.25 -35.61
CA GLU A 307 -49.52 -15.71 -34.77
C GLU A 307 -49.38 -15.28 -33.31
N ALA A 308 -50.52 -14.91 -32.73
CA ALA A 308 -50.68 -14.57 -31.31
C ALA A 308 -50.75 -15.85 -30.46
N LYS A 309 -50.00 -15.86 -29.32
CA LYS A 309 -50.15 -16.82 -28.24
C LYS A 309 -51.29 -16.43 -27.31
N PRO A 310 -52.11 -17.38 -26.83
CA PRO A 310 -53.16 -17.10 -25.88
C PRO A 310 -52.63 -16.90 -24.44
N ALA A 311 -53.36 -16.06 -23.71
CA ALA A 311 -53.14 -15.76 -22.29
C ALA A 311 -53.64 -16.93 -21.43
N GLU A 312 -52.82 -17.38 -20.47
CA GLU A 312 -53.27 -18.26 -19.37
C GLU A 312 -53.71 -17.41 -18.17
N THR A 313 -54.94 -17.67 -17.76
CA THR A 313 -55.60 -17.12 -16.58
C THR A 313 -55.16 -17.84 -15.32
N ASN A 314 -54.75 -17.05 -14.31
CA ASN A 314 -54.58 -17.48 -12.92
C ASN A 314 -55.95 -17.71 -12.29
N THR A 315 -56.16 -18.88 -11.70
CA THR A 315 -57.12 -19.08 -10.61
C THR A 315 -56.41 -19.66 -9.40
N ALA A 316 -56.69 -19.03 -8.28
CA ALA A 316 -56.27 -19.39 -6.94
C ALA A 316 -56.90 -20.71 -6.47
N GLU A 317 -56.12 -21.48 -5.69
CA GLU A 317 -56.49 -22.09 -4.40
C GLU A 317 -55.21 -22.33 -3.60
#